data_e2f66bdf30e2af9223a8e095cb862d4c
#
_entry.id   e2f66bdf30e2af9223a8e095cb862d4c
#
_cell.length_a   1.000
_cell.length_b   1.000
_cell.length_c   1.000
_cell.angle_alpha   90.00
_cell.angle_beta   90.00
_cell.angle_gamma   90.00
#
_symmetry.space_group_name_H-M   'P 1'
#
loop_
_entity.id
_entity.type
_entity.pdbx_description
1 polymer ?
#
loop_
_entity_poly.entity_id
_entity_poly.type
_entity_poly.pdbx_seq_one_letter_code
_entity_poly.pdbx_strand_id
1 'polypeptide(L)'
;LCAPVNYNAAYLSQLKSLIDSDCILTDVGSVKTSIHKEVIRLGMEESFIGGHPMAGSEKSGFMNSKAHLIENAYYILTPTAKVAKEKVSAYKEFVTSLKALPVILDYNEHDIITGTISHLPHIIASTLVNFVHDTDTADGLMKALAAGGFKDITRIASSSPVMWQQICLKNGENISHILGHYIEALTQAKEQIDAENETALYSMF
;
A
#
# COMPACT_ATOMS: atom_id res chain seq x y z
N LEU A 1 10.07 4.90 -12.75
CA LEU A 1 8.98 4.05 -13.26
C LEU A 1 7.67 4.42 -12.56
N CYS A 2 6.71 5.00 -13.30
CA CYS A 2 5.43 5.49 -12.76
C CYS A 2 4.22 4.80 -13.42
N ALA A 3 4.41 3.60 -13.95
CA ALA A 3 3.33 2.79 -14.49
C ALA A 3 2.69 1.90 -13.38
N PRO A 4 1.52 1.28 -13.63
CA PRO A 4 0.99 0.27 -12.73
C PRO A 4 1.99 -0.87 -12.48
N VAL A 5 1.96 -1.46 -11.27
CA VAL A 5 3.00 -2.40 -10.76
C VAL A 5 3.37 -3.50 -11.75
N ASN A 6 2.37 -4.07 -12.44
CA ASN A 6 2.60 -5.13 -13.42
C ASN A 6 3.41 -4.69 -14.64
N TYR A 7 3.26 -3.43 -15.08
CA TYR A 7 4.00 -2.89 -16.23
C TYR A 7 5.42 -2.46 -15.87
N ASN A 8 5.64 -1.98 -14.63
CA ASN A 8 6.97 -1.58 -14.18
C ASN A 8 7.98 -2.72 -14.31
N ALA A 9 7.61 -3.94 -13.89
CA ALA A 9 8.47 -5.12 -14.03
C ALA A 9 8.78 -5.45 -15.50
N ALA A 10 7.82 -5.29 -16.41
CA ALA A 10 8.03 -5.53 -17.84
C ALA A 10 8.97 -4.49 -18.49
N TYR A 11 8.96 -3.25 -18.02
CA TYR A 11 9.85 -2.20 -18.54
C TYR A 11 11.31 -2.37 -18.09
N LEU A 12 11.58 -3.02 -16.95
CA LEU A 12 12.95 -3.20 -16.46
C LEU A 12 13.86 -3.88 -17.48
N SER A 13 13.38 -4.92 -18.16
CA SER A 13 14.17 -5.62 -19.16
C SER A 13 14.53 -4.74 -20.38
N GLN A 14 13.64 -3.84 -20.75
CA GLN A 14 13.86 -2.87 -21.86
C GLN A 14 14.84 -1.77 -21.44
N LEU A 15 14.80 -1.36 -20.17
CA LEU A 15 15.65 -0.29 -19.65
C LEU A 15 17.08 -0.76 -19.36
N LYS A 16 17.31 -2.06 -19.18
CA LYS A 16 18.62 -2.60 -18.79
C LYS A 16 19.76 -2.13 -19.69
N SER A 17 19.54 -2.06 -21.01
CA SER A 17 20.56 -1.63 -21.97
C SER A 17 20.73 -0.10 -22.05
N LEU A 18 19.85 0.66 -21.41
CA LEU A 18 19.83 2.13 -21.46
C LEU A 18 20.37 2.76 -20.17
N ILE A 19 20.56 1.97 -19.11
CA ILE A 19 20.99 2.43 -17.79
C ILE A 19 22.49 2.21 -17.67
N ASP A 20 23.21 3.28 -17.36
CA ASP A 20 24.65 3.25 -17.02
C ASP A 20 24.89 3.14 -15.51
N SER A 21 26.17 3.07 -15.13
CA SER A 21 26.59 2.96 -13.74
C SER A 21 26.18 4.15 -12.87
N ASP A 22 25.96 5.33 -13.45
CA ASP A 22 25.66 6.56 -12.71
C ASP A 22 24.16 6.80 -12.53
N CYS A 23 23.35 6.07 -13.29
CA CYS A 23 21.90 6.18 -13.24
C CYS A 23 21.33 5.70 -11.89
N ILE A 24 20.30 6.40 -11.40
CA ILE A 24 19.41 5.92 -10.35
C ILE A 24 18.08 5.56 -11.00
N LEU A 25 17.76 4.28 -11.00
CA LEU A 25 16.46 3.77 -11.41
C LEU A 25 15.56 3.64 -10.18
N THR A 26 14.35 4.17 -10.26
CA THR A 26 13.37 4.11 -9.18
C THR A 26 11.97 3.84 -9.72
N ASP A 27 11.07 3.40 -8.83
CA ASP A 27 9.63 3.31 -9.09
C ASP A 27 8.82 4.06 -8.03
N VAL A 28 7.52 4.14 -8.20
CA VAL A 28 6.58 4.74 -7.23
C VAL A 28 5.44 3.78 -6.86
N GLY A 29 5.64 2.49 -7.06
CA GLY A 29 4.61 1.47 -6.82
C GLY A 29 4.32 1.23 -5.35
N SER A 30 3.13 0.69 -5.05
CA SER A 30 2.67 0.40 -3.68
C SER A 30 3.19 -0.92 -3.13
N VAL A 31 3.83 -1.78 -3.93
CA VAL A 31 4.41 -3.08 -3.55
C VAL A 31 5.84 -3.14 -4.04
N LYS A 32 6.77 -3.59 -3.20
CA LYS A 32 8.22 -3.57 -3.48
C LYS A 32 8.81 -4.94 -3.77
N THR A 33 8.37 -6.01 -3.11
CA THR A 33 8.97 -7.35 -3.26
C THR A 33 9.00 -7.82 -4.71
N SER A 34 7.93 -7.62 -5.46
CA SER A 34 7.85 -8.10 -6.85
C SER A 34 8.81 -7.39 -7.80
N ILE A 35 8.98 -6.08 -7.68
CA ILE A 35 9.90 -5.31 -8.52
C ILE A 35 11.36 -5.57 -8.12
N HIS A 36 11.66 -5.69 -6.83
CA HIS A 36 13.00 -6.06 -6.35
C HIS A 36 13.44 -7.43 -6.85
N LYS A 37 12.57 -8.45 -6.80
CA LYS A 37 12.86 -9.78 -7.37
C LYS A 37 13.22 -9.69 -8.85
N GLU A 38 12.51 -8.87 -9.62
CA GLU A 38 12.81 -8.69 -11.03
C GLU A 38 14.11 -7.90 -11.28
N VAL A 39 14.39 -6.87 -10.50
CA VAL A 39 15.67 -6.13 -10.52
C VAL A 39 16.85 -7.07 -10.24
N ILE A 40 16.73 -7.93 -9.23
CA ILE A 40 17.76 -8.94 -8.87
C ILE A 40 17.93 -9.93 -10.04
N ARG A 41 16.83 -10.46 -10.58
CA ARG A 41 16.85 -11.38 -11.72
C ARG A 41 17.57 -10.81 -12.94
N LEU A 42 17.41 -9.51 -13.16
CA LEU A 42 18.04 -8.80 -14.29
C LEU A 42 19.47 -8.33 -13.98
N GLY A 43 19.95 -8.41 -12.75
CA GLY A 43 21.28 -7.90 -12.36
C GLY A 43 21.39 -6.38 -12.41
N MET A 44 20.34 -5.67 -12.02
CA MET A 44 20.25 -4.19 -12.06
C MET A 44 20.34 -3.56 -10.65
N GLU A 45 20.81 -4.32 -9.67
CA GLU A 45 20.79 -3.94 -8.24
C GLU A 45 21.64 -2.70 -7.93
N GLU A 46 22.73 -2.46 -8.68
CA GLU A 46 23.62 -1.31 -8.46
C GLU A 46 22.98 0.05 -8.81
N SER A 47 21.86 0.02 -9.54
CA SER A 47 21.19 1.24 -9.99
C SER A 47 19.79 1.42 -9.41
N PHE A 48 19.24 0.44 -8.68
CA PHE A 48 17.84 0.46 -8.27
C PHE A 48 17.62 0.85 -6.81
N ILE A 49 16.79 1.87 -6.61
CA ILE A 49 16.24 2.26 -5.31
C ILE A 49 14.72 2.30 -5.48
N GLY A 50 14.02 1.32 -4.92
CA GLY A 50 12.56 1.33 -4.94
C GLY A 50 12.01 2.54 -4.18
N GLY A 51 10.93 3.12 -4.67
CA GLY A 51 10.26 4.25 -4.07
C GLY A 51 8.76 3.97 -3.85
N HIS A 52 8.21 4.55 -2.79
CA HIS A 52 6.76 4.52 -2.53
C HIS A 52 6.35 5.79 -1.79
N PRO A 53 5.79 6.79 -2.47
CA PRO A 53 5.16 7.92 -1.81
C PRO A 53 3.89 7.43 -1.11
N MET A 54 3.82 7.59 0.22
CA MET A 54 2.64 7.26 1.02
C MET A 54 1.56 8.34 0.87
N ALA A 55 1.27 8.68 -0.38
CA ALA A 55 0.30 9.68 -0.78
C ALA A 55 -0.43 9.23 -2.04
N GLY A 56 -1.71 9.50 -2.11
CA GLY A 56 -2.53 9.11 -3.25
C GLY A 56 -3.85 9.86 -3.27
N SER A 57 -4.61 9.62 -4.31
CA SER A 57 -5.95 10.14 -4.50
C SER A 57 -6.82 9.02 -5.07
N GLU A 58 -8.07 8.99 -4.69
CA GLU A 58 -9.08 8.07 -5.25
C GLU A 58 -9.36 8.37 -6.73
N LYS A 59 -8.97 9.57 -7.21
CA LYS A 59 -9.15 10.00 -8.59
C LYS A 59 -7.91 9.70 -9.42
N SER A 60 -8.09 9.11 -10.58
CA SER A 60 -7.04 8.80 -11.54
C SER A 60 -6.96 9.81 -12.68
N GLY A 61 -5.84 9.80 -13.39
CA GLY A 61 -5.60 10.61 -14.60
C GLY A 61 -4.93 11.96 -14.30
N PHE A 62 -4.24 12.48 -15.31
CA PHE A 62 -3.44 13.70 -15.24
C PHE A 62 -4.23 14.92 -14.74
N MET A 63 -5.50 15.05 -15.13
CA MET A 63 -6.36 16.16 -14.73
C MET A 63 -6.62 16.23 -13.21
N ASN A 64 -6.35 15.14 -12.48
CA ASN A 64 -6.47 15.07 -11.02
C ASN A 64 -5.12 15.18 -10.32
N SER A 65 -4.03 15.40 -11.04
CA SER A 65 -2.71 15.60 -10.45
C SER A 65 -2.65 16.89 -9.64
N LYS A 66 -1.87 16.84 -8.55
CA LYS A 66 -1.65 18.00 -7.66
C LYS A 66 -0.15 18.12 -7.41
N ALA A 67 0.40 19.31 -7.64
CA ALA A 67 1.83 19.59 -7.48
C ALA A 67 2.35 19.30 -6.06
N HIS A 68 1.49 19.46 -5.05
CA HIS A 68 1.82 19.29 -3.64
C HIS A 68 1.34 17.95 -3.05
N LEU A 69 1.01 16.96 -3.91
CA LEU A 69 0.45 15.68 -3.45
C LEU A 69 1.35 14.95 -2.46
N ILE A 70 2.67 15.05 -2.64
CA ILE A 70 3.66 14.35 -1.82
C ILE A 70 4.28 15.25 -0.73
N GLU A 71 3.96 16.55 -0.69
CA GLU A 71 4.49 17.45 0.35
C GLU A 71 4.04 17.00 1.74
N ASN A 72 4.99 16.89 2.67
CA ASN A 72 4.78 16.39 4.04
C ASN A 72 4.31 14.94 4.15
N ALA A 73 4.26 14.19 3.03
CA ALA A 73 3.99 12.76 3.06
C ALA A 73 5.27 11.95 3.29
N TYR A 74 5.17 10.83 3.96
CA TYR A 74 6.26 9.87 4.00
C TYR A 74 6.54 9.33 2.59
N TYR A 75 7.82 9.23 2.26
CA TYR A 75 8.28 8.63 1.01
C TYR A 75 9.25 7.50 1.35
N ILE A 76 8.80 6.27 1.18
CA ILE A 76 9.60 5.10 1.52
C ILE A 76 10.60 4.83 0.39
N LEU A 77 11.86 4.63 0.77
CA LEU A 77 12.96 4.24 -0.10
C LEU A 77 13.39 2.82 0.28
N THR A 78 13.47 1.94 -0.71
CA THR A 78 13.93 0.57 -0.53
C THR A 78 15.15 0.32 -1.41
N PRO A 79 16.36 0.75 -0.98
CA PRO A 79 17.57 0.52 -1.74
C PRO A 79 17.89 -0.98 -1.80
N THR A 80 18.40 -1.44 -2.93
CA THR A 80 18.97 -2.79 -3.01
C THR A 80 20.28 -2.88 -2.22
N ALA A 81 20.72 -4.10 -1.89
CA ALA A 81 21.95 -4.31 -1.14
C ALA A 81 23.23 -3.86 -1.87
N LYS A 82 23.19 -3.73 -3.21
CA LYS A 82 24.36 -3.40 -4.04
C LYS A 82 24.42 -1.93 -4.45
N VAL A 83 23.37 -1.16 -4.25
CA VAL A 83 23.39 0.27 -4.61
C VAL A 83 24.35 1.05 -3.70
N ALA A 84 25.16 1.91 -4.31
CA ALA A 84 26.13 2.73 -3.58
C ALA A 84 25.45 3.71 -2.61
N LYS A 85 26.05 3.92 -1.43
CA LYS A 85 25.50 4.81 -0.39
C LYS A 85 25.34 6.24 -0.88
N GLU A 86 26.20 6.68 -1.76
CA GLU A 86 26.19 8.00 -2.39
C GLU A 86 24.92 8.20 -3.22
N LYS A 87 24.50 7.18 -3.97
CA LYS A 87 23.23 7.20 -4.73
C LYS A 87 22.02 7.25 -3.81
N VAL A 88 22.05 6.47 -2.73
CA VAL A 88 20.98 6.49 -1.72
C VAL A 88 20.86 7.88 -1.09
N SER A 89 22.01 8.51 -0.73
CA SER A 89 22.04 9.87 -0.17
C SER A 89 21.51 10.91 -1.16
N ALA A 90 21.98 10.86 -2.40
CA ALA A 90 21.53 11.77 -3.47
C ALA A 90 20.01 11.65 -3.73
N TYR A 91 19.48 10.41 -3.78
CA TYR A 91 18.07 10.21 -3.98
C TYR A 91 17.23 10.64 -2.77
N LYS A 92 17.73 10.42 -1.56
CA LYS A 92 17.12 10.93 -0.32
C LYS A 92 17.04 12.46 -0.31
N GLU A 93 18.12 13.16 -0.72
CA GLU A 93 18.15 14.61 -0.86
C GLU A 93 17.14 15.10 -1.90
N PHE A 94 17.08 14.42 -3.05
CA PHE A 94 16.08 14.71 -4.08
C PHE A 94 14.65 14.61 -3.52
N VAL A 95 14.31 13.51 -2.84
CA VAL A 95 12.98 13.32 -2.21
C VAL A 95 12.69 14.40 -1.17
N THR A 96 13.72 14.79 -0.37
CA THR A 96 13.58 15.89 0.58
C THR A 96 13.32 17.24 -0.11
N SER A 97 13.96 17.48 -1.27
CA SER A 97 13.73 18.72 -2.05
C SER A 97 12.30 18.83 -2.57
N LEU A 98 11.60 17.70 -2.74
CA LEU A 98 10.17 17.63 -3.05
C LEU A 98 9.28 17.87 -1.82
N LYS A 99 9.88 18.24 -0.66
CA LYS A 99 9.21 18.41 0.63
C LYS A 99 8.55 17.15 1.18
N ALA A 100 8.93 15.97 0.70
CA ALA A 100 8.51 14.70 1.26
C ALA A 100 9.43 14.28 2.41
N LEU A 101 8.98 13.33 3.23
CA LEU A 101 9.68 12.81 4.40
C LEU A 101 10.27 11.42 4.08
N PRO A 102 11.55 11.32 3.65
CA PRO A 102 12.13 10.05 3.23
C PRO A 102 12.38 9.10 4.41
N VAL A 103 11.94 7.85 4.28
CA VAL A 103 12.18 6.75 5.22
C VAL A 103 12.82 5.60 4.45
N ILE A 104 13.89 5.02 4.98
CA ILE A 104 14.56 3.86 4.37
C ILE A 104 14.10 2.59 5.08
N LEU A 105 13.60 1.62 4.30
CA LEU A 105 13.21 0.29 4.77
C LEU A 105 13.78 -0.80 3.85
N ASP A 106 13.88 -2.03 4.36
CA ASP A 106 14.00 -3.21 3.52
C ASP A 106 12.70 -3.44 2.72
N TYR A 107 12.80 -3.95 1.49
CA TYR A 107 11.65 -4.12 0.61
C TYR A 107 10.64 -5.17 1.10
N ASN A 108 11.10 -6.20 1.84
CA ASN A 108 10.19 -7.18 2.45
C ASN A 108 9.49 -6.58 3.67
N GLU A 109 10.23 -5.84 4.50
CA GLU A 109 9.67 -5.10 5.63
C GLU A 109 8.63 -4.07 5.17
N HIS A 110 8.91 -3.35 4.06
CA HIS A 110 7.97 -2.45 3.42
C HIS A 110 6.63 -3.13 3.13
N ASP A 111 6.65 -4.30 2.48
CA ASP A 111 5.42 -4.98 2.04
C ASP A 111 4.62 -5.54 3.22
N ILE A 112 5.27 -5.90 4.33
CA ILE A 112 4.60 -6.27 5.60
C ILE A 112 3.95 -5.04 6.23
N ILE A 113 4.70 -3.96 6.38
CA ILE A 113 4.20 -2.71 7.00
C ILE A 113 3.02 -2.16 6.20
N THR A 114 3.18 -1.98 4.88
CA THR A 114 2.09 -1.47 4.04
C THR A 114 0.91 -2.43 3.95
N GLY A 115 1.17 -3.74 4.00
CA GLY A 115 0.16 -4.78 4.17
C GLY A 115 -0.73 -4.52 5.37
N THR A 116 -0.11 -4.20 6.50
CA THR A 116 -0.81 -3.99 7.78
C THR A 116 -1.54 -2.66 7.84
N ILE A 117 -0.88 -1.55 7.49
CA ILE A 117 -1.42 -0.19 7.72
C ILE A 117 -2.21 0.39 6.54
N SER A 118 -2.16 -0.26 5.37
CA SER A 118 -2.84 0.22 4.16
C SER A 118 -3.68 -0.87 3.51
N HIS A 119 -3.09 -2.03 3.16
CA HIS A 119 -3.80 -3.03 2.36
C HIS A 119 -4.92 -3.71 3.17
N LEU A 120 -4.65 -4.11 4.42
CA LEU A 120 -5.66 -4.66 5.31
C LEU A 120 -6.84 -3.68 5.53
N PRO A 121 -6.63 -2.40 5.91
CA PRO A 121 -7.73 -1.44 6.04
C PRO A 121 -8.61 -1.31 4.80
N HIS A 122 -8.04 -1.34 3.60
CA HIS A 122 -8.83 -1.29 2.36
C HIS A 122 -9.67 -2.54 2.14
N ILE A 123 -9.14 -3.71 2.45
CA ILE A 123 -9.89 -4.98 2.38
C ILE A 123 -11.04 -4.94 3.38
N ILE A 124 -10.79 -4.49 4.61
CA ILE A 124 -11.83 -4.36 5.64
C ILE A 124 -12.92 -3.40 5.18
N ALA A 125 -12.54 -2.23 4.70
CA ALA A 125 -13.50 -1.23 4.22
C ALA A 125 -14.36 -1.77 3.08
N SER A 126 -13.75 -2.43 2.10
CA SER A 126 -14.45 -2.97 0.94
C SER A 126 -15.36 -4.14 1.32
N THR A 127 -14.89 -5.05 2.17
CA THR A 127 -15.71 -6.18 2.64
C THR A 127 -16.84 -5.73 3.54
N LEU A 128 -16.62 -4.70 4.37
CA LEU A 128 -17.68 -4.11 5.20
C LEU A 128 -18.79 -3.47 4.35
N VAL A 129 -18.42 -2.73 3.29
CA VAL A 129 -19.42 -2.17 2.35
C VAL A 129 -20.22 -3.27 1.68
N ASN A 130 -19.55 -4.30 1.17
CA ASN A 130 -20.22 -5.43 0.50
C ASN A 130 -21.12 -6.19 1.48
N PHE A 131 -20.64 -6.44 2.70
CA PHE A 131 -21.43 -7.12 3.74
C PHE A 131 -22.73 -6.34 4.05
N VAL A 132 -22.63 -5.01 4.24
CA VAL A 132 -23.83 -4.19 4.50
C VAL A 132 -24.74 -4.15 3.28
N HIS A 133 -24.20 -4.06 2.07
CA HIS A 133 -24.98 -4.12 0.83
C HIS A 133 -25.77 -5.43 0.68
N ASP A 134 -25.11 -6.57 0.98
CA ASP A 134 -25.68 -7.90 0.78
C ASP A 134 -26.69 -8.28 1.88
N THR A 135 -26.61 -7.61 3.05
CA THR A 135 -27.50 -7.83 4.20
C THR A 135 -28.58 -6.74 4.35
N ASP A 136 -28.56 -5.71 3.49
CA ASP A 136 -29.52 -4.60 3.58
C ASP A 136 -30.97 -5.10 3.36
N THR A 137 -31.88 -4.37 3.97
CA THR A 137 -33.31 -4.65 3.81
C THR A 137 -33.79 -4.24 2.41
N ALA A 138 -34.93 -4.80 1.97
CA ALA A 138 -35.47 -4.53 0.62
C ALA A 138 -35.75 -3.04 0.35
N ASP A 139 -35.97 -2.25 1.40
CA ASP A 139 -36.19 -0.80 1.36
C ASP A 139 -34.90 0.02 1.53
N GLY A 140 -33.73 -0.64 1.68
CA GLY A 140 -32.42 0.02 1.74
C GLY A 140 -32.16 0.82 3.01
N LEU A 141 -32.73 0.43 4.15
CA LEU A 141 -32.63 1.15 5.41
C LEU A 141 -31.20 1.24 5.96
N MET A 142 -30.39 0.17 5.81
CA MET A 142 -28.99 0.21 6.28
C MET A 142 -28.21 1.28 5.52
N LYS A 143 -28.37 1.33 4.20
CA LYS A 143 -27.75 2.36 3.35
C LYS A 143 -28.25 3.77 3.70
N ALA A 144 -29.55 3.93 3.91
CA ALA A 144 -30.18 5.22 4.23
C ALA A 144 -29.70 5.76 5.59
N LEU A 145 -29.54 4.88 6.58
CA LEU A 145 -29.14 5.22 7.94
C LEU A 145 -27.62 5.24 8.15
N ALA A 146 -26.83 4.89 7.15
CA ALA A 146 -25.36 4.92 7.22
C ALA A 146 -24.86 6.33 7.55
N ALA A 147 -24.41 6.53 8.79
CA ALA A 147 -23.97 7.81 9.34
C ALA A 147 -22.44 7.98 9.27
N GLY A 148 -21.90 8.98 9.97
CA GLY A 148 -20.49 9.38 9.92
C GLY A 148 -19.51 8.22 10.16
N GLY A 149 -19.66 7.47 11.24
CA GLY A 149 -18.74 6.38 11.57
C GLY A 149 -18.59 5.33 10.45
N PHE A 150 -19.71 4.90 9.85
CA PHE A 150 -19.66 3.99 8.71
C PHE A 150 -18.98 4.63 7.48
N LYS A 151 -19.32 5.89 7.16
CA LYS A 151 -18.75 6.61 6.02
C LYS A 151 -17.25 6.84 6.18
N ASP A 152 -16.79 7.15 7.39
CA ASP A 152 -15.37 7.40 7.68
C ASP A 152 -14.54 6.12 7.47
N ILE A 153 -14.97 4.98 8.03
CA ILE A 153 -14.29 3.70 7.88
C ILE A 153 -14.30 3.22 6.42
N THR A 154 -15.42 3.43 5.71
CA THR A 154 -15.61 2.90 4.36
C THR A 154 -15.22 3.87 3.24
N ARG A 155 -14.79 5.09 3.54
CA ARG A 155 -14.39 6.09 2.54
C ARG A 155 -13.39 5.56 1.52
N ILE A 156 -12.42 4.78 1.98
CA ILE A 156 -11.35 4.20 1.14
C ILE A 156 -11.84 3.05 0.24
N ALA A 157 -13.01 2.48 0.47
CA ALA A 157 -13.57 1.40 -0.35
C ALA A 157 -13.88 1.82 -1.80
N SER A 158 -14.02 3.13 -2.08
CA SER A 158 -14.28 3.67 -3.42
C SER A 158 -13.05 3.78 -4.32
N SER A 159 -11.95 3.14 -3.96
CA SER A 159 -10.70 3.14 -4.72
C SER A 159 -10.78 2.28 -6.00
N SER A 160 -9.79 2.45 -6.91
CA SER A 160 -9.74 1.73 -8.19
C SER A 160 -9.66 0.21 -8.03
N PRO A 161 -10.64 -0.57 -8.51
CA PRO A 161 -10.61 -2.04 -8.40
C PRO A 161 -9.41 -2.67 -9.11
N VAL A 162 -8.99 -2.11 -10.25
CA VAL A 162 -7.84 -2.61 -11.03
C VAL A 162 -6.54 -2.46 -10.24
N MET A 163 -6.35 -1.32 -9.59
CA MET A 163 -5.17 -1.07 -8.76
C MET A 163 -5.14 -2.01 -7.56
N TRP A 164 -6.25 -2.14 -6.84
CA TRP A 164 -6.34 -2.98 -5.65
C TRP A 164 -6.21 -4.46 -5.95
N GLN A 165 -6.77 -4.93 -7.08
CA GLN A 165 -6.52 -6.29 -7.56
C GLN A 165 -5.02 -6.56 -7.71
N GLN A 166 -4.27 -5.66 -8.33
CA GLN A 166 -2.83 -5.83 -8.51
C GLN A 166 -2.07 -5.83 -7.17
N ILE A 167 -2.42 -4.92 -6.26
CA ILE A 167 -1.82 -4.88 -4.91
C ILE A 167 -2.07 -6.19 -4.18
N CYS A 168 -3.31 -6.65 -4.11
CA CYS A 168 -3.67 -7.90 -3.44
C CYS A 168 -2.98 -9.13 -4.03
N LEU A 169 -2.81 -9.18 -5.36
CA LEU A 169 -2.11 -10.29 -6.00
C LEU A 169 -0.59 -10.24 -5.78
N LYS A 170 0.01 -9.04 -5.77
CA LYS A 170 1.47 -8.89 -5.65
C LYS A 170 1.98 -8.94 -4.20
N ASN A 171 1.17 -8.57 -3.24
CA ASN A 171 1.44 -8.69 -1.80
C ASN A 171 0.57 -9.76 -1.13
N GLY A 172 0.05 -10.71 -1.90
CA GLY A 172 -1.00 -11.65 -1.47
C GLY A 172 -0.60 -12.53 -0.29
N GLU A 173 0.64 -13.00 -0.23
CA GLU A 173 1.14 -13.83 0.87
C GLU A 173 1.11 -13.07 2.20
N ASN A 174 1.70 -11.86 2.25
CA ASN A 174 1.68 -11.02 3.45
C ASN A 174 0.26 -10.63 3.85
N ILE A 175 -0.56 -10.19 2.87
CA ILE A 175 -1.95 -9.79 3.12
C ILE A 175 -2.76 -10.96 3.68
N SER A 176 -2.62 -12.15 3.11
CA SER A 176 -3.34 -13.35 3.59
C SER A 176 -2.96 -13.68 5.03
N HIS A 177 -1.67 -13.62 5.37
CA HIS A 177 -1.18 -13.87 6.72
C HIS A 177 -1.71 -12.83 7.73
N ILE A 178 -1.61 -11.53 7.39
CA ILE A 178 -2.09 -10.43 8.23
C ILE A 178 -3.62 -10.51 8.42
N LEU A 179 -4.35 -10.81 7.35
CA LEU A 179 -5.80 -10.96 7.39
C LEU A 179 -6.21 -12.14 8.29
N GLY A 180 -5.44 -13.24 8.28
CA GLY A 180 -5.64 -14.37 9.20
C GLY A 180 -5.62 -13.93 10.66
N HIS A 181 -4.59 -13.20 11.06
CA HIS A 181 -4.47 -12.66 12.43
C HIS A 181 -5.60 -11.67 12.77
N TYR A 182 -6.04 -10.87 11.79
CA TYR A 182 -7.16 -9.97 12.00
C TYR A 182 -8.49 -10.71 12.17
N ILE A 183 -8.71 -11.81 11.44
CA ILE A 183 -9.87 -12.67 11.62
C ILE A 183 -9.87 -13.32 13.02
N GLU A 184 -8.71 -13.76 13.51
CA GLU A 184 -8.56 -14.26 14.88
C GLU A 184 -8.93 -13.20 15.91
N ALA A 185 -8.45 -11.96 15.73
CA ALA A 185 -8.80 -10.85 16.62
C ALA A 185 -10.31 -10.54 16.62
N LEU A 186 -10.95 -10.57 15.45
CA LEU A 186 -12.42 -10.41 15.36
C LEU A 186 -13.17 -11.58 16.00
N THR A 187 -12.67 -12.80 15.88
CA THR A 187 -13.24 -13.99 16.52
C THR A 187 -13.17 -13.87 18.04
N GLN A 188 -12.02 -13.44 18.59
CA GLN A 188 -11.86 -13.17 20.01
C GLN A 188 -12.83 -12.08 20.50
N ALA A 189 -12.97 -10.98 19.74
CA ALA A 189 -13.92 -9.93 20.07
C ALA A 189 -15.37 -10.48 20.13
N LYS A 190 -15.76 -11.29 19.16
CA LYS A 190 -17.06 -11.96 19.14
C LYS A 190 -17.26 -12.84 20.36
N GLU A 191 -16.25 -13.66 20.74
CA GLU A 191 -16.31 -14.51 21.93
C GLU A 191 -16.54 -13.72 23.23
N GLN A 192 -15.90 -12.54 23.36
CA GLN A 192 -16.13 -11.68 24.53
C GLN A 192 -17.54 -11.09 24.56
N ILE A 193 -18.11 -10.79 23.39
CA ILE A 193 -19.50 -10.32 23.27
C ILE A 193 -20.46 -11.47 23.63
N ASP A 194 -20.26 -12.66 23.10
CA ASP A 194 -21.10 -13.84 23.37
C ASP A 194 -21.07 -14.24 24.84
N ALA A 195 -19.92 -14.04 25.53
CA ALA A 195 -19.71 -14.31 26.93
C ALA A 195 -20.17 -13.16 27.86
N GLU A 196 -20.68 -12.06 27.33
CA GLU A 196 -21.04 -10.84 28.07
C GLU A 196 -19.91 -10.37 29.02
N ASN A 197 -18.63 -10.50 28.57
CA ASN A 197 -17.47 -10.19 29.39
C ASN A 197 -17.24 -8.67 29.45
N GLU A 198 -17.90 -8.01 30.43
CA GLU A 198 -17.85 -6.55 30.60
C GLU A 198 -16.42 -6.01 30.71
N THR A 199 -15.56 -6.70 31.47
CA THR A 199 -14.17 -6.25 31.68
C THR A 199 -13.35 -6.30 30.40
N ALA A 200 -13.45 -7.37 29.62
CA ALA A 200 -12.74 -7.50 28.35
C ALA A 200 -13.26 -6.51 27.33
N LEU A 201 -14.59 -6.33 27.24
CA LEU A 201 -15.22 -5.36 26.34
C LEU A 201 -14.82 -3.93 26.69
N TYR A 202 -14.80 -3.56 27.98
CA TYR A 202 -14.33 -2.24 28.40
C TYR A 202 -12.88 -1.98 28.00
N SER A 203 -12.02 -3.00 28.10
CA SER A 203 -10.59 -2.89 27.78
C SER A 203 -10.31 -2.85 26.27
N MET A 204 -11.26 -3.28 25.45
CA MET A 204 -11.13 -3.29 23.99
C MET A 204 -11.32 -1.89 23.39
N PHE A 205 -12.07 -1.02 24.04
CA PHE A 205 -12.35 0.36 23.61
C PHE A 205 -11.60 1.40 24.46
#